data_9b4733dc0eb94217449ae7d7360c0468
#
_entry.id   9b4733dc0eb94217449ae7d7360c0468
#
_cell.length_a   1.000
_cell.length_b   1.000
_cell.length_c   1.000
_cell.angle_alpha   90.00
_cell.angle_beta   90.00
_cell.angle_gamma   90.00
#
_symmetry.space_group_name_H-M   'P 1'
#
loop_
_entity.id
_entity.type
_entity.pdbx_description
1 polymer ?
#
loop_
_entity_poly.entity_id
_entity_poly.type
_entity_poly.pdbx_seq_one_letter_code
_entity_poly.pdbx_strand_id
1 'polypeptide(L)'
;MAGNVTHGPTCAVDGSCCGPLSPCCPQYEGPIDVRKATTSDLDSIAALLARAELPLAGVSDCIENFFVADAMGEIVGSVAIETHGPYALLRSAAVSEVLRGRGIGRRLVDEAIREAESQGMRAIYLLTTTAENYFPGFGFEIVDRASVPRELESSPELQGACPASATVMRKKL
;
A
#
# COMPACT_ATOMS: atom_id res chain seq x y z
N MET A 1 -10.19 -23.45 19.70
CA MET A 1 -11.09 -24.16 18.75
C MET A 1 -10.48 -23.99 17.38
N ALA A 2 -9.97 -25.07 16.78
CA ALA A 2 -9.37 -25.05 15.46
C ALA A 2 -10.49 -24.86 14.43
N GLY A 3 -10.46 -23.71 13.71
CA GLY A 3 -11.37 -23.44 12.62
C GLY A 3 -11.13 -24.44 11.48
N ASN A 4 -12.17 -25.11 11.06
CA ASN A 4 -12.14 -26.09 9.98
C ASN A 4 -11.96 -25.34 8.65
N VAL A 5 -10.76 -25.34 8.10
CA VAL A 5 -10.47 -24.77 6.76
C VAL A 5 -11.01 -25.79 5.73
N THR A 6 -12.08 -25.43 5.04
CA THR A 6 -12.60 -26.24 3.91
C THR A 6 -11.66 -26.08 2.71
N HIS A 7 -10.75 -27.01 2.52
CA HIS A 7 -9.87 -27.07 1.36
C HIS A 7 -10.66 -27.42 0.09
N GLY A 8 -10.40 -26.66 -1.00
CA GLY A 8 -10.91 -27.02 -2.32
C GLY A 8 -10.27 -28.33 -2.85
N PRO A 9 -10.83 -28.96 -3.87
CA PRO A 9 -10.47 -30.33 -4.30
C PRO A 9 -9.03 -30.51 -4.85
N THR A 10 -8.23 -29.44 -4.92
CA THR A 10 -6.85 -29.46 -5.43
C THR A 10 -5.79 -29.20 -4.36
N CYS A 11 -6.17 -28.98 -3.10
CA CYS A 11 -5.21 -28.77 -2.02
C CYS A 11 -4.77 -30.10 -1.40
N ALA A 12 -3.47 -30.21 -1.05
CA ALA A 12 -2.99 -31.33 -0.26
C ALA A 12 -3.65 -31.32 1.12
N VAL A 13 -4.02 -32.52 1.62
CA VAL A 13 -4.73 -32.69 2.89
C VAL A 13 -3.93 -32.26 4.12
N ASP A 14 -2.63 -32.00 3.99
CA ASP A 14 -1.74 -31.54 5.04
C ASP A 14 -1.67 -30.00 5.18
N GLY A 15 -2.38 -29.25 4.31
CA GLY A 15 -2.42 -27.80 4.37
C GLY A 15 -1.15 -27.09 3.88
N SER A 16 -0.16 -27.82 3.37
CA SER A 16 1.17 -27.28 3.04
C SER A 16 1.23 -26.41 1.78
N CYS A 17 0.16 -26.39 0.98
CA CYS A 17 0.13 -25.66 -0.31
C CYS A 17 -0.72 -24.40 -0.32
N CYS A 18 -1.37 -24.00 0.79
CA CYS A 18 -2.32 -22.90 0.82
C CYS A 18 -1.79 -21.72 1.63
N GLY A 19 -0.96 -20.87 1.00
CA GLY A 19 -0.72 -19.52 1.50
C GLY A 19 -1.91 -18.59 1.21
N PRO A 20 -1.94 -17.40 1.85
CA PRO A 20 -3.03 -16.43 1.71
C PRO A 20 -3.27 -15.91 0.29
N LEU A 21 -2.30 -16.09 -0.61
CA LEU A 21 -2.41 -15.72 -2.03
C LEU A 21 -2.70 -16.92 -2.95
N SER A 22 -2.94 -18.10 -2.40
CA SER A 22 -3.23 -19.28 -3.21
C SER A 22 -4.62 -19.19 -3.86
N PRO A 23 -4.74 -19.38 -5.18
CA PRO A 23 -6.03 -19.33 -5.87
C PRO A 23 -6.99 -20.47 -5.46
N CYS A 24 -6.49 -21.51 -4.79
CA CYS A 24 -7.31 -22.60 -4.26
C CYS A 24 -7.92 -22.33 -2.89
N CYS A 25 -7.49 -21.26 -2.18
CA CYS A 25 -8.01 -20.87 -0.87
C CYS A 25 -8.53 -19.43 -0.88
N PRO A 26 -9.69 -19.15 -1.50
CA PRO A 26 -10.20 -17.77 -1.63
C PRO A 26 -10.63 -17.14 -0.32
N GLN A 27 -10.64 -17.88 0.78
CA GLN A 27 -11.10 -17.42 2.09
C GLN A 27 -9.99 -17.54 3.14
N TYR A 28 -8.92 -16.74 2.97
CA TYR A 28 -7.96 -16.59 4.06
C TYR A 28 -8.62 -15.88 5.25
N GLU A 29 -8.75 -16.58 6.37
CA GLU A 29 -9.34 -16.07 7.62
C GLU A 29 -8.29 -15.87 8.73
N GLY A 30 -7.01 -16.03 8.39
CA GLY A 30 -5.92 -15.87 9.34
C GLY A 30 -5.68 -14.40 9.74
N PRO A 31 -4.86 -14.18 10.78
CA PRO A 31 -4.49 -12.85 11.20
C PRO A 31 -3.67 -12.12 10.11
N ILE A 32 -3.91 -10.84 9.97
CA ILE A 32 -3.13 -9.95 9.11
C ILE A 32 -2.61 -8.82 9.97
N ASP A 33 -1.29 -8.73 10.11
CA ASP A 33 -0.64 -7.70 10.90
C ASP A 33 -0.13 -6.58 9.99
N VAL A 34 -0.33 -5.32 10.43
CA VAL A 34 0.27 -4.17 9.75
C VAL A 34 1.50 -3.76 10.54
N ARG A 35 2.66 -3.76 9.87
CA ARG A 35 3.96 -3.45 10.47
C ARG A 35 4.83 -2.64 9.51
N LYS A 36 5.88 -2.02 10.03
CA LYS A 36 6.94 -1.46 9.17
C LYS A 36 7.62 -2.57 8.36
N ALA A 37 7.96 -2.23 7.12
CA ALA A 37 8.71 -3.14 6.27
C ALA A 37 10.17 -3.22 6.70
N THR A 38 10.79 -4.32 6.32
CA THR A 38 12.23 -4.57 6.46
C THR A 38 12.83 -4.83 5.09
N THR A 39 14.15 -4.83 4.99
CA THR A 39 14.85 -5.11 3.72
C THR A 39 14.52 -6.48 3.15
N SER A 40 14.16 -7.45 4.00
CA SER A 40 13.74 -8.79 3.56
C SER A 40 12.36 -8.82 2.87
N ASP A 41 11.56 -7.77 3.03
CA ASP A 41 10.23 -7.68 2.39
C ASP A 41 10.31 -7.10 0.97
N LEU A 42 11.47 -6.59 0.53
CA LEU A 42 11.63 -5.84 -0.71
C LEU A 42 11.12 -6.60 -1.93
N ASP A 43 11.53 -7.84 -2.10
CA ASP A 43 11.13 -8.67 -3.25
C ASP A 43 9.62 -8.92 -3.27
N SER A 44 9.03 -9.16 -2.10
CA SER A 44 7.59 -9.38 -1.95
C SER A 44 6.79 -8.12 -2.25
N ILE A 45 7.27 -6.96 -1.78
CA ILE A 45 6.67 -5.65 -2.08
C ILE A 45 6.77 -5.38 -3.58
N ALA A 46 7.95 -5.57 -4.20
CA ALA A 46 8.13 -5.35 -5.64
C ALA A 46 7.20 -6.25 -6.47
N ALA A 47 7.06 -7.51 -6.10
CA ALA A 47 6.14 -8.44 -6.77
C ALA A 47 4.67 -8.02 -6.61
N LEU A 48 4.27 -7.53 -5.43
CA LEU A 48 2.92 -7.01 -5.18
C LEU A 48 2.62 -5.77 -6.03
N LEU A 49 3.55 -4.80 -6.07
CA LEU A 49 3.42 -3.58 -6.84
C LEU A 49 3.38 -3.85 -8.35
N ALA A 50 4.22 -4.75 -8.84
CA ALA A 50 4.23 -5.16 -10.25
C ALA A 50 2.88 -5.77 -10.68
N ARG A 51 2.26 -6.61 -9.85
CA ARG A 51 0.92 -7.16 -10.11
C ARG A 51 -0.16 -6.09 -10.07
N ALA A 52 0.03 -5.04 -9.28
CA ALA A 52 -0.88 -3.91 -9.18
C ALA A 52 -0.61 -2.82 -10.26
N GLU A 53 0.34 -3.06 -11.17
CA GLU A 53 0.77 -2.12 -12.22
C GLU A 53 1.22 -0.76 -11.65
N LEU A 54 1.85 -0.77 -10.45
CA LEU A 54 2.36 0.41 -9.79
C LEU A 54 3.87 0.60 -10.03
N PRO A 55 4.35 1.86 -10.04
CA PRO A 55 5.76 2.16 -10.24
C PRO A 55 6.66 1.52 -9.18
N LEU A 56 7.79 0.95 -9.62
CA LEU A 56 8.82 0.36 -8.75
C LEU A 56 9.98 1.35 -8.47
N ALA A 57 10.01 2.49 -9.16
CA ALA A 57 11.09 3.46 -9.01
C ALA A 57 11.17 3.97 -7.55
N GLY A 58 12.37 3.92 -6.95
CA GLY A 58 12.66 4.40 -5.61
C GLY A 58 12.17 3.49 -4.46
N VAL A 59 11.59 2.32 -4.74
CA VAL A 59 11.11 1.39 -3.69
C VAL A 59 12.25 0.91 -2.82
N SER A 60 13.40 0.53 -3.42
CA SER A 60 14.59 0.07 -2.69
C SER A 60 15.21 1.16 -1.81
N ASP A 61 15.10 2.42 -2.25
CA ASP A 61 15.77 3.56 -1.60
C ASP A 61 15.00 4.06 -0.36
N CYS A 62 13.72 3.68 -0.25
CA CYS A 62 12.84 4.13 0.83
C CYS A 62 12.10 3.00 1.55
N ILE A 63 12.67 1.79 1.57
CA ILE A 63 12.03 0.61 2.17
C ILE A 63 11.60 0.80 3.63
N GLU A 64 12.36 1.55 4.42
CA GLU A 64 12.07 1.91 5.80
C GLU A 64 10.81 2.77 5.98
N ASN A 65 10.36 3.41 4.90
CA ASN A 65 9.14 4.24 4.87
C ASN A 65 7.90 3.43 4.47
N PHE A 66 8.06 2.13 4.20
CA PHE A 66 6.95 1.25 3.88
C PHE A 66 6.30 0.67 5.12
N PHE A 67 4.98 0.55 5.05
CA PHE A 67 4.17 -0.33 5.89
C PHE A 67 3.66 -1.48 5.03
N VAL A 68 3.64 -2.66 5.61
CA VAL A 68 3.16 -3.88 4.96
C VAL A 68 2.07 -4.54 5.77
N ALA A 69 1.16 -5.19 5.07
CA ALA A 69 0.20 -6.11 5.65
C ALA A 69 0.77 -7.52 5.48
N ASP A 70 1.11 -8.12 6.60
CA ASP A 70 1.73 -9.45 6.70
C ASP A 70 0.69 -10.48 7.10
N ALA A 71 0.49 -11.46 6.27
CA ALA A 71 -0.40 -12.59 6.49
C ALA A 71 0.44 -13.86 6.72
N MET A 72 0.92 -14.06 7.94
CA MET A 72 1.73 -15.22 8.34
C MET A 72 3.03 -15.38 7.52
N GLY A 73 3.73 -14.28 7.27
CA GLY A 73 4.98 -14.25 6.51
C GLY A 73 4.80 -13.96 5.02
N GLU A 74 3.58 -13.81 4.54
CA GLU A 74 3.28 -13.41 3.16
C GLU A 74 2.80 -11.97 3.10
N ILE A 75 3.46 -11.13 2.30
CA ILE A 75 3.10 -9.71 2.15
C ILE A 75 1.91 -9.60 1.19
N VAL A 76 0.77 -9.18 1.74
CA VAL A 76 -0.52 -9.09 1.04
C VAL A 76 -0.98 -7.66 0.80
N GLY A 77 -0.27 -6.68 1.32
CA GLY A 77 -0.52 -5.28 1.08
C GLY A 77 0.68 -4.42 1.43
N SER A 78 0.75 -3.23 0.85
CA SER A 78 1.79 -2.23 1.10
C SER A 78 1.27 -0.82 0.99
N VAL A 79 1.96 0.13 1.60
CA VAL A 79 1.88 1.57 1.41
C VAL A 79 3.19 2.19 1.84
N ALA A 80 3.58 3.30 1.24
CA ALA A 80 4.75 4.06 1.67
C ALA A 80 4.43 5.54 1.88
N ILE A 81 5.22 6.18 2.77
CA ILE A 81 5.24 7.62 3.00
C ILE A 81 6.65 8.15 2.72
N GLU A 82 6.80 8.93 1.66
CA GLU A 82 8.03 9.69 1.40
C GLU A 82 7.92 11.08 2.03
N THR A 83 8.94 11.50 2.78
CA THR A 83 8.97 12.81 3.42
C THR A 83 9.80 13.80 2.60
N HIS A 84 9.25 14.97 2.32
CA HIS A 84 9.87 16.04 1.54
C HIS A 84 9.67 17.38 2.28
N GLY A 85 10.60 17.71 3.16
CA GLY A 85 10.47 18.89 4.01
C GLY A 85 9.22 18.81 4.90
N PRO A 86 8.29 19.78 4.85
CA PRO A 86 7.09 19.75 5.66
C PRO A 86 5.93 18.96 5.04
N TYR A 87 6.14 18.29 3.91
CA TYR A 87 5.13 17.56 3.18
C TYR A 87 5.50 16.08 3.04
N ALA A 88 4.50 15.25 2.89
CA ALA A 88 4.66 13.82 2.63
C ALA A 88 3.97 13.43 1.32
N LEU A 89 4.51 12.41 0.64
CA LEU A 89 3.88 11.75 -0.50
C LEU A 89 3.51 10.32 -0.12
N LEU A 90 2.21 10.01 -0.16
CA LEU A 90 1.71 8.64 -0.02
C LEU A 90 1.78 7.95 -1.38
N ARG A 91 2.44 6.80 -1.41
CA ARG A 91 2.62 6.02 -2.64
C ARG A 91 2.54 4.52 -2.40
N SER A 92 2.64 3.74 -3.46
CA SER A 92 2.76 2.27 -3.42
C SER A 92 1.65 1.60 -2.61
N ALA A 93 0.43 2.19 -2.63
CA ALA A 93 -0.73 1.65 -1.93
C ALA A 93 -1.34 0.50 -2.74
N ALA A 94 -1.08 -0.72 -2.32
CA ALA A 94 -1.56 -1.92 -2.97
C ALA A 94 -2.09 -2.94 -1.96
N VAL A 95 -3.09 -3.71 -2.37
CA VAL A 95 -3.58 -4.89 -1.64
C VAL A 95 -3.81 -6.01 -2.66
N SER A 96 -3.37 -7.21 -2.33
CA SER A 96 -3.61 -8.41 -3.11
C SER A 96 -5.09 -8.53 -3.47
N GLU A 97 -5.39 -8.80 -4.74
CA GLU A 97 -6.76 -8.84 -5.27
C GLU A 97 -7.67 -9.79 -4.50
N VAL A 98 -7.15 -10.96 -4.14
CA VAL A 98 -7.90 -11.98 -3.41
C VAL A 98 -8.29 -11.58 -1.99
N LEU A 99 -7.66 -10.53 -1.45
CA LEU A 99 -7.91 -10.02 -0.10
C LEU A 99 -8.48 -8.59 -0.08
N ARG A 100 -8.82 -8.02 -1.23
CA ARG A 100 -9.52 -6.72 -1.30
C ARG A 100 -10.88 -6.80 -0.62
N GLY A 101 -11.39 -5.63 -0.17
CA GLY A 101 -12.69 -5.55 0.51
C GLY A 101 -12.66 -5.94 2.00
N ARG A 102 -11.51 -6.35 2.55
CA ARG A 102 -11.35 -6.78 3.96
C ARG A 102 -10.80 -5.70 4.89
N GLY A 103 -10.76 -4.44 4.45
CA GLY A 103 -10.27 -3.33 5.27
C GLY A 103 -8.74 -3.23 5.37
N ILE A 104 -7.97 -4.09 4.70
CA ILE A 104 -6.49 -4.09 4.76
C ILE A 104 -5.93 -2.75 4.27
N GLY A 105 -6.39 -2.28 3.09
CA GLY A 105 -5.96 -1.00 2.54
C GLY A 105 -6.26 0.17 3.48
N ARG A 106 -7.42 0.13 4.17
CA ARG A 106 -7.77 1.15 5.17
C ARG A 106 -6.76 1.17 6.31
N ARG A 107 -6.44 0.01 6.89
CA ARG A 107 -5.46 -0.09 7.99
C ARG A 107 -4.08 0.42 7.58
N LEU A 108 -3.63 0.09 6.36
CA LEU A 108 -2.36 0.57 5.81
C LEU A 108 -2.35 2.09 5.64
N VAL A 109 -3.38 2.68 5.01
CA VAL A 109 -3.46 4.13 4.80
C VAL A 109 -3.58 4.87 6.14
N ASP A 110 -4.37 4.36 7.10
CA ASP A 110 -4.49 4.94 8.44
C ASP A 110 -3.12 4.93 9.16
N GLU A 111 -2.29 3.89 8.98
CA GLU A 111 -0.94 3.82 9.55
C GLU A 111 0.01 4.84 8.91
N ALA A 112 -0.03 4.96 7.59
CA ALA A 112 0.75 5.95 6.85
C ALA A 112 0.39 7.39 7.26
N ILE A 113 -0.90 7.67 7.47
CA ILE A 113 -1.36 8.99 7.94
C ILE A 113 -0.83 9.24 9.36
N ARG A 114 -0.95 8.28 10.28
CA ARG A 114 -0.43 8.41 11.65
C ARG A 114 1.08 8.66 11.69
N GLU A 115 1.83 7.98 10.83
CA GLU A 115 3.28 8.22 10.71
C GLU A 115 3.56 9.65 10.26
N ALA A 116 2.88 10.16 9.23
CA ALA A 116 3.05 11.54 8.78
C ALA A 116 2.65 12.58 9.85
N GLU A 117 1.57 12.33 10.60
CA GLU A 117 1.14 13.17 11.73
C GLU A 117 2.20 13.17 12.84
N SER A 118 2.75 11.99 13.18
CA SER A 118 3.78 11.85 14.22
C SER A 118 5.07 12.60 13.89
N GLN A 119 5.39 12.70 12.59
CA GLN A 119 6.53 13.46 12.09
C GLN A 119 6.26 14.95 11.92
N GLY A 120 5.05 15.43 12.25
CA GLY A 120 4.67 16.84 12.16
C GLY A 120 4.54 17.37 10.73
N MET A 121 4.19 16.49 9.77
CA MET A 121 3.93 16.92 8.40
C MET A 121 2.71 17.85 8.33
N ARG A 122 2.73 18.81 7.40
CA ARG A 122 1.63 19.77 7.20
C ARG A 122 0.53 19.22 6.30
N ALA A 123 0.92 18.37 5.36
CA ALA A 123 -0.01 17.73 4.43
C ALA A 123 0.61 16.48 3.80
N ILE A 124 -0.28 15.56 3.41
CA ILE A 124 0.04 14.39 2.60
C ILE A 124 -0.53 14.60 1.20
N TYR A 125 0.27 14.32 0.19
CA TYR A 125 -0.13 14.30 -1.21
C TYR A 125 -0.10 12.86 -1.73
N LEU A 126 -0.84 12.59 -2.78
CA LEU A 126 -0.78 11.35 -3.54
C LEU A 126 -1.17 11.58 -5.00
N LEU A 127 -0.74 10.66 -5.87
CA LEU A 127 -1.17 10.60 -7.26
C LEU A 127 -1.90 9.27 -7.49
N THR A 128 -3.03 9.32 -8.18
CA THR A 128 -3.81 8.12 -8.49
C THR A 128 -4.44 8.22 -9.87
N THR A 129 -4.57 7.08 -10.55
CA THR A 129 -5.29 6.96 -11.83
C THR A 129 -6.60 6.17 -11.69
N THR A 130 -6.78 5.45 -10.58
CA THR A 130 -7.89 4.48 -10.45
C THR A 130 -8.61 4.54 -9.10
N ALA A 131 -8.04 5.24 -8.09
CA ALA A 131 -8.54 5.20 -6.72
C ALA A 131 -9.08 6.56 -6.22
N GLU A 132 -9.53 7.44 -7.13
CA GLU A 132 -10.05 8.76 -6.80
C GLU A 132 -11.22 8.73 -5.83
N ASN A 133 -12.04 7.68 -5.89
CA ASN A 133 -13.19 7.50 -5.00
C ASN A 133 -12.85 6.85 -3.66
N TYR A 134 -11.63 6.33 -3.50
CA TYR A 134 -11.20 5.64 -2.29
C TYR A 134 -10.64 6.61 -1.23
N PHE A 135 -9.79 7.51 -1.63
CA PHE A 135 -9.07 8.40 -0.73
C PHE A 135 -9.89 9.52 -0.05
N PRO A 136 -11.03 10.01 -0.61
CA PRO A 136 -11.90 10.92 0.12
C PRO A 136 -12.39 10.39 1.47
N GLY A 137 -12.52 9.06 1.61
CA GLY A 137 -12.85 8.40 2.88
C GLY A 137 -11.81 8.59 4.00
N PHE A 138 -10.62 9.11 3.68
CA PHE A 138 -9.55 9.47 4.62
C PHE A 138 -9.36 10.99 4.76
N GLY A 139 -10.19 11.79 4.10
CA GLY A 139 -10.10 13.25 4.11
C GLY A 139 -9.15 13.83 3.05
N PHE A 140 -8.81 13.05 2.02
CA PHE A 140 -8.13 13.61 0.85
C PHE A 140 -9.11 14.32 -0.08
N GLU A 141 -8.67 15.45 -0.63
CA GLU A 141 -9.38 16.26 -1.62
C GLU A 141 -8.58 16.34 -2.92
N ILE A 142 -9.26 16.39 -4.06
CA ILE A 142 -8.62 16.63 -5.35
C ILE A 142 -8.09 18.05 -5.39
N VAL A 143 -6.86 18.23 -5.84
CA VAL A 143 -6.21 19.52 -5.99
C VAL A 143 -5.59 19.67 -7.37
N ASP A 144 -5.38 20.92 -7.80
CA ASP A 144 -4.65 21.19 -9.04
C ASP A 144 -3.20 20.74 -8.90
N ARG A 145 -2.68 20.08 -9.94
CA ARG A 145 -1.26 19.65 -10.01
C ARG A 145 -0.29 20.84 -9.87
N ALA A 146 -0.68 22.01 -10.35
CA ALA A 146 0.10 23.24 -10.20
C ALA A 146 0.19 23.74 -8.73
N SER A 147 -0.65 23.22 -7.85
CA SER A 147 -0.63 23.54 -6.40
C SER A 147 0.27 22.64 -5.58
N VAL A 148 0.91 21.63 -6.21
CA VAL A 148 1.84 20.72 -5.54
C VAL A 148 3.09 21.49 -5.11
N PRO A 149 3.52 21.38 -3.83
CA PRO A 149 4.74 22.02 -3.36
C PRO A 149 5.98 21.56 -4.12
N ARG A 150 6.92 22.49 -4.37
CA ARG A 150 8.17 22.19 -5.06
C ARG A 150 9.03 21.14 -4.35
N GLU A 151 8.91 21.05 -3.05
CA GLU A 151 9.61 20.06 -2.24
C GLU A 151 9.29 18.63 -2.68
N LEU A 152 8.09 18.39 -3.19
CA LEU A 152 7.66 17.08 -3.69
C LEU A 152 8.15 16.78 -5.12
N GLU A 153 8.58 17.78 -5.89
CA GLU A 153 9.03 17.61 -7.28
C GLU A 153 10.24 16.67 -7.41
N SER A 154 11.00 16.45 -6.34
CA SER A 154 12.11 15.49 -6.32
C SER A 154 11.68 14.03 -6.26
N SER A 155 10.40 13.74 -5.97
CA SER A 155 9.90 12.38 -5.96
C SER A 155 9.84 11.77 -7.36
N PRO A 156 10.28 10.52 -7.57
CA PRO A 156 10.13 9.79 -8.83
C PRO A 156 8.69 9.77 -9.36
N GLU A 157 7.69 9.73 -8.47
CA GLU A 157 6.27 9.76 -8.84
C GLU A 157 5.90 11.02 -9.62
N LEU A 158 6.44 12.18 -9.23
CA LEU A 158 6.20 13.47 -9.89
C LEU A 158 7.14 13.69 -11.08
N GLN A 159 8.28 12.98 -11.12
CA GLN A 159 9.24 13.05 -12.23
C GLN A 159 8.89 12.13 -13.42
N GLY A 160 7.70 11.55 -13.43
CA GLY A 160 7.19 10.78 -14.57
C GLY A 160 6.97 9.29 -14.29
N ALA A 161 7.24 8.79 -13.07
CA ALA A 161 6.86 7.43 -12.70
C ALA A 161 5.32 7.26 -12.69
N CYS A 162 4.58 8.34 -12.34
CA CYS A 162 3.13 8.41 -12.55
C CYS A 162 2.79 9.18 -13.83
N PRO A 163 1.75 8.77 -14.58
CA PRO A 163 1.28 9.48 -15.77
C PRO A 163 0.90 10.94 -15.46
N ALA A 164 1.07 11.83 -16.46
CA ALA A 164 0.64 13.23 -16.32
C ALA A 164 -0.87 13.38 -16.09
N SER A 165 -1.66 12.38 -16.51
CA SER A 165 -3.12 12.30 -16.32
C SER A 165 -3.53 11.86 -14.91
N ALA A 166 -2.58 11.47 -14.04
CA ALA A 166 -2.92 11.06 -12.67
C ALA A 166 -3.52 12.23 -11.89
N THR A 167 -4.62 11.95 -11.21
CA THR A 167 -5.26 12.89 -10.30
C THR A 167 -4.38 13.11 -9.07
N VAL A 168 -4.15 14.37 -8.74
CA VAL A 168 -3.44 14.75 -7.51
C VAL A 168 -4.45 14.96 -6.39
N MET A 169 -4.19 14.35 -5.26
CA MET A 169 -5.02 14.55 -4.06
C MET A 169 -4.16 14.98 -2.89
N ARG A 170 -4.76 15.73 -1.97
CA ARG A 170 -4.10 16.27 -0.77
C ARG A 170 -4.97 16.06 0.47
N LYS A 171 -4.34 15.68 1.57
CA LYS A 171 -4.90 15.74 2.92
C LYS A 171 -4.08 16.73 3.75
N LYS A 172 -4.72 17.73 4.37
CA LYS A 172 -4.10 18.56 5.40
C LYS A 172 -4.08 17.81 6.72
N LEU A 173 -3.00 17.90 7.45
CA LEU A 173 -2.81 17.33 8.79
C LEU A 173 -2.92 18.42 9.87
#